data_0840d9391ac5facc95c56374b8cb78d4
#
_entry.id   0840d9391ac5facc95c56374b8cb78d4
#
_cell.length_a   1.000
_cell.length_b   1.000
_cell.length_c   1.000
_cell.angle_alpha   90.00
_cell.angle_beta   90.00
_cell.angle_gamma   90.00
#
_symmetry.space_group_name_H-M   'P 1'
#
loop_
_entity.id
_entity.type
_entity.pdbx_description
1 polymer ?
#
loop_
_entity_poly.entity_id
_entity_poly.type
_entity_poly.pdbx_seq_one_letter_code
_entity_poly.pdbx_strand_id
1 'polypeptide(L)' 'MSNDGPELSSVATVLDDLSRRITTLAERRAGSEPDEVATTLFEVERALQEARRRLKKAVDLLG' A
#
# COMPACT_ATOMS: atom_id res chain seq x y z
N MET A 1 10.97 -16.89 -21.40
CA MET A 1 11.21 -15.71 -20.57
C MET A 1 9.97 -15.35 -19.79
N SER A 2 10.16 -15.00 -18.54
CA SER A 2 9.05 -14.69 -17.65
C SER A 2 8.66 -13.22 -17.77
N ASN A 3 7.35 -12.94 -17.74
CA ASN A 3 6.84 -11.56 -17.68
C ASN A 3 6.59 -11.14 -16.23
N ASP A 4 7.05 -11.94 -15.27
CA ASP A 4 6.75 -11.72 -13.87
C ASP A 4 7.35 -10.42 -13.33
N GLY A 5 8.56 -10.06 -13.77
CA GLY A 5 9.19 -8.83 -13.34
C GLY A 5 8.36 -7.58 -13.66
N PRO A 6 8.04 -7.35 -14.96
CA PRO A 6 7.19 -6.21 -15.32
C PRO A 6 5.80 -6.26 -14.70
N GLU A 7 5.21 -7.46 -14.61
CA GLU A 7 3.90 -7.61 -14.02
C GLU A 7 3.93 -7.25 -12.52
N LEU A 8 4.92 -7.73 -11.78
CA LEU A 8 5.05 -7.39 -10.37
C LEU A 8 5.33 -5.91 -10.16
N SER A 9 6.10 -5.29 -11.06
CA SER A 9 6.34 -3.85 -11.01
C SER A 9 5.04 -3.07 -11.20
N SER A 10 4.18 -3.53 -12.09
CA SER A 10 2.87 -2.91 -12.29
C SER A 10 2.00 -3.03 -11.04
N VAL A 11 2.01 -4.21 -10.42
CA VAL A 11 1.28 -4.42 -9.16
C VAL A 11 1.82 -3.51 -8.07
N ALA A 12 3.14 -3.34 -7.99
CA ALA A 12 3.75 -2.45 -7.00
C ALA A 12 3.29 -1.01 -7.20
N THR A 13 3.17 -0.56 -8.44
CA THR A 13 2.69 0.80 -8.76
C THR A 13 1.24 0.98 -8.31
N VAL A 14 0.39 -0.01 -8.60
CA VAL A 14 -1.02 0.03 -8.19
C VAL A 14 -1.11 0.05 -6.67
N LEU A 15 -0.31 -0.77 -5.99
CA LEU A 15 -0.32 -0.85 -4.54
C LEU A 15 0.13 0.48 -3.91
N ASP A 16 1.11 1.14 -4.52
CA ASP A 16 1.56 2.46 -4.07
C ASP A 16 0.44 3.49 -4.18
N ASP A 17 -0.28 3.47 -5.30
CA ASP A 17 -1.41 4.38 -5.51
C ASP A 17 -2.51 4.13 -4.49
N LEU A 18 -2.85 2.87 -4.26
CA LEU A 18 -3.88 2.51 -3.27
C LEU A 18 -3.46 2.95 -1.87
N SER A 19 -2.18 2.78 -1.53
CA SER A 19 -1.68 3.21 -0.22
C SER A 19 -1.88 4.71 -0.01
N ARG A 20 -1.58 5.52 -1.03
CA ARG A 20 -1.77 6.96 -0.94
C ARG A 20 -3.23 7.34 -0.79
N ARG A 21 -4.10 6.65 -1.50
CA ARG A 21 -5.54 6.90 -1.43
C ARG A 21 -6.08 6.56 -0.05
N ILE A 22 -5.61 5.47 0.54
CA ILE A 22 -6.00 5.08 1.90
C ILE A 22 -5.53 6.12 2.90
N THR A 23 -4.27 6.58 2.78
CA THR A 23 -3.73 7.62 3.66
C THR A 23 -4.56 8.90 3.58
N THR A 24 -4.91 9.32 2.36
CA THR A 24 -5.71 10.52 2.16
C THR A 24 -7.09 10.39 2.82
N LEU A 25 -7.72 9.23 2.67
CA LEU A 25 -9.02 8.97 3.28
C LEU A 25 -8.92 8.98 4.80
N ALA A 26 -7.87 8.33 5.34
CA ALA A 26 -7.66 8.28 6.78
C ALA A 26 -7.46 9.68 7.35
N GLU A 27 -6.64 10.50 6.70
CA GLU A 27 -6.39 11.86 7.13
C GLU A 27 -7.64 12.74 7.07
N ARG A 28 -8.44 12.53 6.03
CA ARG A 28 -9.68 13.29 5.89
C ARG A 28 -10.68 12.98 6.99
N ARG A 29 -10.72 11.70 7.41
CA ARG A 29 -11.62 11.29 8.48
C ARG A 29 -11.07 11.55 9.87
N ALA A 30 -9.77 11.70 10.02
CA ALA A 30 -9.12 11.95 11.31
C ALA A 30 -9.26 13.42 11.68
N GLY A 31 -10.48 13.85 11.93
CA GLY A 31 -10.75 15.23 12.32
C GLY A 31 -10.53 15.45 13.81
N SER A 32 -11.33 16.33 14.40
CA SER A 32 -11.20 16.70 15.80
C SER A 32 -11.76 15.64 16.75
N GLU A 33 -12.52 14.68 16.24
CA GLU A 33 -13.14 13.65 17.07
C GLU A 33 -12.59 12.27 16.75
N PRO A 34 -12.56 11.38 17.74
CA PRO A 34 -12.12 9.99 17.49
C PRO A 34 -12.99 9.36 16.42
N ASP A 35 -12.36 8.64 15.50
CA ASP A 35 -13.04 8.00 14.40
C ASP A 35 -12.41 6.61 14.20
N GLU A 36 -13.20 5.56 14.46
CA GLU A 36 -12.72 4.18 14.31
C GLU A 36 -12.36 3.85 12.87
N VAL A 37 -13.05 4.48 11.91
CA VAL A 37 -12.74 4.26 10.50
C VAL A 37 -11.34 4.79 10.21
N ALA A 38 -11.03 6.00 10.68
CA ALA A 38 -9.70 6.57 10.48
C ALA A 38 -8.63 5.68 11.10
N THR A 39 -8.84 5.23 12.34
CA THR A 39 -7.88 4.36 13.02
C THR A 39 -7.66 3.07 12.24
N THR A 40 -8.75 2.46 11.77
CA THR A 40 -8.66 1.22 11.00
C THR A 40 -7.97 1.46 9.66
N LEU A 41 -8.23 2.59 9.02
CA LEU A 41 -7.57 2.93 7.76
C LEU A 41 -6.07 3.12 7.94
N PHE A 42 -5.62 3.70 9.07
CA PHE A 42 -4.19 3.81 9.34
C PHE A 42 -3.57 2.42 9.54
N GLU A 43 -4.29 1.48 10.12
CA GLU A 43 -3.83 0.10 10.23
C GLU A 43 -3.72 -0.56 8.85
N VAL A 44 -4.69 -0.30 7.98
CA VAL A 44 -4.65 -0.79 6.60
C VAL A 44 -3.45 -0.21 5.87
N GLU A 45 -3.21 1.09 6.02
CA GLU A 45 -2.05 1.73 5.39
C GLU A 45 -0.75 1.07 5.84
N ARG A 46 -0.63 0.78 7.12
CA ARG A 46 0.57 0.13 7.64
C ARG A 46 0.76 -1.26 7.04
N ALA A 47 -0.34 -2.02 6.91
CA ALA A 47 -0.29 -3.35 6.30
C ALA A 47 0.10 -3.26 4.82
N LEU A 48 -0.40 -2.24 4.12
CA LEU A 48 -0.06 -2.03 2.72
C LEU A 48 1.41 -1.67 2.55
N GLN A 49 1.97 -0.87 3.47
CA GLN A 49 3.38 -0.54 3.41
C GLN A 49 4.25 -1.78 3.62
N GLU A 50 3.86 -2.66 4.54
CA GLU A 50 4.57 -3.92 4.72
C GLU A 50 4.48 -4.79 3.45
N ALA A 51 3.30 -4.85 2.85
CA ALA A 51 3.11 -5.59 1.61
C ALA A 51 3.98 -5.02 0.50
N ARG A 52 4.10 -3.70 0.41
CA ARG A 52 4.94 -3.06 -0.60
C ARG A 52 6.41 -3.42 -0.43
N ARG A 53 6.90 -3.44 0.79
CA ARG A 53 8.29 -3.82 1.05
C ARG A 53 8.55 -5.26 0.64
N ARG A 54 7.63 -6.15 0.95
CA ARG A 54 7.76 -7.56 0.57
C ARG A 54 7.67 -7.76 -0.93
N LEU A 55 6.80 -6.99 -1.58
CA LEU A 55 6.66 -7.05 -3.02
C LEU A 55 7.93 -6.57 -3.71
N LYS A 56 8.52 -5.49 -3.20
CA LYS A 56 9.79 -5.00 -3.73
C LYS A 56 10.87 -6.06 -3.62
N LYS A 57 10.90 -6.76 -2.49
CA LYS A 57 11.86 -7.85 -2.31
C LYS A 57 11.62 -8.96 -3.34
N ALA A 58 10.37 -9.29 -3.62
CA ALA A 58 10.05 -10.28 -4.63
C ALA A 58 10.55 -9.86 -6.00
N VAL A 59 10.38 -8.59 -6.35
CA VAL A 59 10.89 -8.04 -7.62
C VAL A 59 12.41 -8.16 -7.66
N ASP A 60 13.07 -7.78 -6.58
CA ASP A 60 14.54 -7.85 -6.51
C ASP A 60 15.04 -9.28 -6.64
N LEU A 61 14.30 -10.25 -6.09
CA LEU A 61 14.67 -11.66 -6.17
C LEU A 61 14.55 -12.23 -7.59
N LEU A 62 13.72 -11.62 -8.42
CA LEU A 62 13.61 -12.04 -9.82
C LEU A 62 14.82 -11.63 -10.64
N GLY A 63 15.60 -10.74 -10.11
CA GLY A 63 16.82 -10.35 -10.72
C GLY A 63 16.77 -9.14 -11.54
#